data_e0f7064f1efc6e4db2da3bbec2af05d8
#
_entry.id   e0f7064f1efc6e4db2da3bbec2af05d8
#
_cell.length_a   1.000
_cell.length_b   1.000
_cell.length_c   1.000
_cell.angle_alpha   90.00
_cell.angle_beta   90.00
_cell.angle_gamma   90.00
#
_symmetry.space_group_name_H-M   'P 1'
#
loop_
_entity.id
_entity.type
_entity.pdbx_description
1 polymer ?
#
loop_
_entity_poly.entity_id
_entity_poly.type
_entity_poly.pdbx_seq_one_letter_code
_entity_poly.pdbx_strand_id
1 'polypeptide(L)'
;MEGPILKFPNKFYWGTATAAFQIEGHPEEYLGKLSDWSEWIDIQGKVQEPSNRGRAVDHYEHLLEDIELIKNLNSNAYRFSFNWARLHRGPGQFDDNTLQFYVSLIDQLKASKIEPFATIIHFVLPSWLAKEGGWENPKTAYEFGQFTKYLAKHFAHKIKFWVTHNEPNIFLNFGYESGIWPPGYSNEWGRYFKAYQGLVLAHQLAYSTIKETNSNAQIGFAQNLYSFESFDSLSDKSKKKWQETHALPNIMRKQLHNYAFIESCLELDALDFLGVNYYTRFSYKLNAQAKDPANPQIDSFLWGELQDLAKHFPDQVKTNSLNWEIYPEGLHKVLTEKKLKNLLENRPIYITENGYSHVENEPGSYAKTNINPNQDFSKDLDDSYRSKFIRDHLLSVHKAINEGVDIRGYFYWSLLDNFEWALGMKPRFGLVHVDHNSFTRTPKTSYHYYAQIAKNNGLRQKSI
;
A
#
# COMPACT_ATOMS: atom_id res chain seq x y z
N MET A 1 36.95 -2.63 -5.03
CA MET A 1 36.91 -2.73 -3.54
C MET A 1 35.46 -2.53 -3.14
N GLU A 2 34.89 -3.52 -2.45
CA GLU A 2 33.51 -3.46 -1.97
C GLU A 2 33.43 -2.46 -0.83
N GLY A 3 32.55 -1.46 -0.96
CA GLY A 3 32.34 -0.44 0.08
C GLY A 3 31.74 -1.06 1.37
N PRO A 4 31.76 -0.33 2.50
CA PRO A 4 31.21 -0.81 3.75
C PRO A 4 29.70 -1.08 3.63
N ILE A 5 29.22 -2.07 4.39
CA ILE A 5 27.79 -2.39 4.49
C ILE A 5 27.19 -1.56 5.61
N LEU A 6 26.19 -0.76 5.28
CA LEU A 6 25.31 -0.10 6.26
C LEU A 6 24.35 -1.14 6.83
N LYS A 7 24.54 -1.48 8.11
CA LYS A 7 23.73 -2.49 8.79
C LYS A 7 22.44 -1.91 9.33
N PHE A 8 21.36 -2.66 9.20
CA PHE A 8 20.10 -2.40 9.87
C PHE A 8 20.06 -3.05 11.27
N PRO A 9 19.11 -2.67 12.13
CA PRO A 9 19.00 -3.24 13.47
C PRO A 9 18.94 -4.78 13.44
N ASN A 10 19.42 -5.40 14.51
CA ASN A 10 19.26 -6.85 14.67
C ASN A 10 17.76 -7.21 14.70
N LYS A 11 17.37 -8.31 14.06
CA LYS A 11 15.97 -8.76 13.93
C LYS A 11 15.09 -7.82 13.08
N PHE A 12 15.69 -7.04 12.18
CA PHE A 12 14.93 -6.25 11.20
C PHE A 12 14.17 -7.19 10.26
N TYR A 13 12.90 -6.87 10.01
CA TYR A 13 12.07 -7.65 9.09
C TYR A 13 12.29 -7.19 7.65
N TRP A 14 12.78 -8.11 6.83
CA TRP A 14 12.92 -7.95 5.38
C TRP A 14 11.83 -8.75 4.70
N GLY A 15 10.95 -8.08 3.97
CA GLY A 15 9.82 -8.74 3.33
C GLY A 15 9.40 -8.12 2.00
N THR A 16 8.40 -8.75 1.42
CA THR A 16 7.61 -8.20 0.32
C THR A 16 6.14 -8.19 0.72
N ALA A 17 5.35 -7.36 0.04
CA ALA A 17 3.92 -7.26 0.26
C ALA A 17 3.14 -7.65 -0.99
N THR A 18 1.94 -8.18 -0.79
CA THR A 18 0.93 -8.45 -1.81
C THR A 18 -0.48 -8.27 -1.24
N ALA A 19 -1.49 -8.21 -2.10
CA ALA A 19 -2.88 -8.19 -1.69
C ALA A 19 -3.70 -9.28 -2.43
N ALA A 20 -4.61 -9.91 -1.72
CA ALA A 20 -5.38 -11.06 -2.19
C ALA A 20 -6.05 -10.85 -3.56
N PHE A 21 -6.85 -9.79 -3.69
CA PHE A 21 -7.57 -9.49 -4.92
C PHE A 21 -6.63 -9.25 -6.11
N GLN A 22 -5.46 -8.67 -5.86
CA GLN A 22 -4.48 -8.32 -6.88
C GLN A 22 -3.70 -9.53 -7.41
N ILE A 23 -3.57 -10.61 -6.62
CA ILE A 23 -2.72 -11.74 -7.00
C ILE A 23 -3.41 -13.10 -7.05
N GLU A 24 -4.43 -13.37 -6.24
CA GLU A 24 -4.96 -14.74 -6.05
C GLU A 24 -5.60 -15.33 -7.30
N GLY A 25 -6.46 -14.57 -7.97
CA GLY A 25 -7.01 -14.96 -9.27
C GLY A 25 -8.01 -16.12 -9.21
N HIS A 26 -8.83 -16.18 -8.18
CA HIS A 26 -9.84 -17.24 -8.10
C HIS A 26 -11.07 -16.93 -8.97
N PRO A 27 -11.44 -17.80 -9.93
CA PRO A 27 -12.53 -17.52 -10.87
C PRO A 27 -13.88 -17.20 -10.21
N GLU A 28 -14.22 -17.85 -9.10
CA GLU A 28 -15.49 -17.59 -8.40
C GLU A 28 -15.65 -16.14 -7.94
N GLU A 29 -14.58 -15.47 -7.56
CA GLU A 29 -14.65 -14.09 -7.11
C GLU A 29 -15.17 -13.18 -8.21
N TYR A 30 -14.67 -13.35 -9.43
CA TYR A 30 -15.00 -12.51 -10.58
C TYR A 30 -16.30 -12.93 -11.24
N LEU A 31 -16.49 -14.23 -11.50
CA LEU A 31 -17.69 -14.76 -12.14
C LEU A 31 -18.90 -14.68 -11.20
N GLY A 32 -18.70 -14.94 -9.91
CA GLY A 32 -19.72 -14.84 -8.88
C GLY A 32 -19.96 -13.42 -8.37
N LYS A 33 -19.16 -12.45 -8.78
CA LYS A 33 -19.22 -11.04 -8.33
C LYS A 33 -19.30 -10.93 -6.82
N LEU A 34 -18.36 -11.59 -6.15
CA LEU A 34 -18.38 -11.71 -4.70
C LEU A 34 -17.97 -10.41 -4.00
N SER A 35 -17.25 -9.52 -4.70
CA SER A 35 -16.75 -8.27 -4.15
C SER A 35 -17.22 -7.05 -4.95
N ASP A 36 -17.16 -5.88 -4.32
CA ASP A 36 -17.39 -4.58 -4.95
C ASP A 36 -16.43 -4.35 -6.14
N TRP A 37 -15.17 -4.75 -6.03
CA TRP A 37 -14.20 -4.66 -7.11
C TRP A 37 -14.49 -5.60 -8.27
N SER A 38 -14.99 -6.82 -8.02
CA SER A 38 -15.38 -7.74 -9.10
C SER A 38 -16.58 -7.20 -9.90
N GLU A 39 -17.47 -6.43 -9.27
CA GLU A 39 -18.54 -5.69 -9.96
C GLU A 39 -18.00 -4.43 -10.66
N TRP A 40 -17.06 -3.70 -10.03
CA TRP A 40 -16.49 -2.46 -10.55
C TRP A 40 -15.70 -2.64 -11.85
N ILE A 41 -14.96 -3.73 -11.97
CA ILE A 41 -14.19 -4.06 -13.19
C ILE A 41 -15.09 -4.20 -14.42
N ASP A 42 -16.34 -4.62 -14.24
CA ASP A 42 -17.28 -4.78 -15.34
C ASP A 42 -17.94 -3.47 -15.82
N ILE A 43 -17.79 -2.39 -15.06
CA ILE A 43 -18.30 -1.08 -15.46
C ILE A 43 -17.34 -0.48 -16.50
N GLN A 44 -17.86 -0.21 -17.69
CA GLN A 44 -17.06 0.34 -18.79
C GLN A 44 -16.33 1.62 -18.40
N GLY A 45 -15.03 1.65 -18.65
CA GLY A 45 -14.15 2.81 -18.42
C GLY A 45 -13.69 2.99 -16.97
N LYS A 46 -14.07 2.12 -16.03
CA LYS A 46 -13.62 2.21 -14.64
C LYS A 46 -12.25 1.58 -14.41
N VAL A 47 -11.88 0.58 -15.20
CA VAL A 47 -10.56 -0.05 -15.14
C VAL A 47 -9.93 -0.04 -16.52
N GLN A 48 -8.67 0.40 -16.59
CA GLN A 48 -7.89 0.37 -17.82
C GLN A 48 -7.45 -1.08 -18.11
N GLU A 49 -7.78 -1.58 -19.30
CA GLU A 49 -7.37 -2.93 -19.75
C GLU A 49 -7.61 -4.05 -18.70
N PRO A 50 -8.87 -4.38 -18.43
CA PRO A 50 -9.19 -5.45 -17.48
C PRO A 50 -8.95 -6.85 -18.08
N SER A 51 -7.86 -7.04 -18.81
CA SER A 51 -7.65 -8.16 -19.72
C SER A 51 -7.48 -9.53 -19.06
N ASN A 52 -7.26 -9.60 -17.78
CA ASN A 52 -7.09 -10.89 -17.10
C ASN A 52 -8.16 -11.14 -16.03
N ARG A 53 -9.41 -10.89 -16.39
CA ARG A 53 -10.56 -11.06 -15.49
C ARG A 53 -10.59 -12.47 -14.92
N GLY A 54 -10.51 -12.57 -13.60
CA GLY A 54 -10.71 -13.81 -12.87
C GLY A 54 -9.43 -14.58 -12.55
N ARG A 55 -8.28 -14.24 -13.13
CA ARG A 55 -7.05 -14.98 -12.79
C ARG A 55 -5.96 -14.12 -12.14
N ALA A 56 -6.08 -12.80 -12.15
CA ALA A 56 -5.05 -11.89 -11.63
C ALA A 56 -3.65 -12.37 -12.05
N VAL A 57 -2.86 -12.91 -11.12
CA VAL A 57 -1.59 -13.57 -11.42
C VAL A 57 -1.55 -15.03 -10.94
N ASP A 58 -2.73 -15.59 -10.67
CA ASP A 58 -2.95 -17.00 -10.40
C ASP A 58 -2.16 -17.55 -9.19
N HIS A 59 -1.96 -16.70 -8.18
CA HIS A 59 -1.26 -17.08 -6.95
C HIS A 59 -1.92 -18.27 -6.24
N TYR A 60 -3.25 -18.38 -6.38
CA TYR A 60 -4.01 -19.48 -5.77
C TYR A 60 -3.49 -20.85 -6.24
N GLU A 61 -3.22 -21.01 -7.52
CA GLU A 61 -2.68 -22.26 -8.11
C GLU A 61 -1.15 -22.36 -7.96
N HIS A 62 -0.46 -21.21 -7.86
CA HIS A 62 1.01 -21.12 -7.80
C HIS A 62 1.56 -20.88 -6.39
N LEU A 63 0.77 -21.14 -5.34
CA LEU A 63 1.12 -20.83 -3.95
C LEU A 63 2.52 -21.33 -3.55
N LEU A 64 2.84 -22.57 -3.85
CA LEU A 64 4.12 -23.17 -3.43
C LEU A 64 5.31 -22.58 -4.19
N GLU A 65 5.14 -22.27 -5.47
CA GLU A 65 6.15 -21.59 -6.29
C GLU A 65 6.43 -20.18 -5.75
N ASP A 66 5.38 -19.43 -5.43
CA ASP A 66 5.53 -18.08 -4.90
C ASP A 66 6.14 -18.07 -3.49
N ILE A 67 5.84 -19.07 -2.64
CA ILE A 67 6.54 -19.23 -1.34
C ILE A 67 8.03 -19.53 -1.55
N GLU A 68 8.38 -20.35 -2.54
CA GLU A 68 9.78 -20.64 -2.84
C GLU A 68 10.52 -19.37 -3.31
N LEU A 69 9.86 -18.51 -4.07
CA LEU A 69 10.40 -17.18 -4.42
C LEU A 69 10.66 -16.33 -3.18
N ILE A 70 9.74 -16.30 -2.19
CA ILE A 70 9.94 -15.56 -0.94
C ILE A 70 11.14 -16.10 -0.15
N LYS A 71 11.32 -17.42 -0.10
CA LYS A 71 12.47 -18.07 0.55
C LYS A 71 13.78 -17.70 -0.14
N ASN A 72 13.82 -17.79 -1.46
CA ASN A 72 15.00 -17.50 -2.27
C ASN A 72 15.36 -16.00 -2.24
N LEU A 73 14.40 -15.13 -1.95
CA LEU A 73 14.61 -13.71 -1.68
C LEU A 73 15.35 -13.45 -0.34
N ASN A 74 15.58 -14.50 0.48
CA ASN A 74 16.06 -14.41 1.84
C ASN A 74 15.18 -13.56 2.76
N SER A 75 13.90 -13.42 2.43
CA SER A 75 12.94 -12.71 3.27
C SER A 75 12.68 -13.50 4.57
N ASN A 76 12.61 -12.78 5.69
CA ASN A 76 12.22 -13.32 6.99
C ASN A 76 10.79 -12.91 7.39
N ALA A 77 10.09 -12.16 6.52
CA ALA A 77 8.70 -11.78 6.68
C ALA A 77 7.99 -11.70 5.32
N TYR A 78 6.69 -11.88 5.33
CA TYR A 78 5.84 -11.69 4.16
C TYR A 78 4.52 -11.07 4.57
N ARG A 79 4.15 -9.95 3.91
CA ARG A 79 2.86 -9.30 4.11
C ARG A 79 1.90 -9.73 3.02
N PHE A 80 0.77 -10.30 3.42
CA PHE A 80 -0.34 -10.70 2.55
C PHE A 80 -1.66 -10.15 3.09
N SER A 81 -2.72 -10.21 2.33
CA SER A 81 -4.06 -9.92 2.84
C SER A 81 -4.98 -11.15 2.74
N PHE A 82 -5.99 -11.20 3.61
CA PHE A 82 -7.11 -12.12 3.42
C PHE A 82 -8.07 -11.58 2.37
N ASN A 83 -8.72 -12.47 1.65
CA ASN A 83 -9.82 -12.13 0.76
C ASN A 83 -11.14 -12.23 1.52
N TRP A 84 -11.60 -11.09 2.05
CA TRP A 84 -12.81 -11.05 2.85
C TRP A 84 -14.04 -11.53 2.06
N ALA A 85 -14.17 -11.11 0.81
CA ALA A 85 -15.32 -11.46 -0.03
C ALA A 85 -15.42 -12.95 -0.31
N ARG A 86 -14.30 -13.65 -0.47
CA ARG A 86 -14.26 -15.09 -0.67
C ARG A 86 -14.48 -15.88 0.61
N LEU A 87 -13.90 -15.43 1.72
CA LEU A 87 -14.01 -16.10 3.01
C LEU A 87 -15.38 -15.92 3.67
N HIS A 88 -16.04 -14.76 3.49
CA HIS A 88 -17.27 -14.41 4.19
C HIS A 88 -18.40 -14.09 3.20
N ARG A 89 -19.15 -15.11 2.84
CA ARG A 89 -20.17 -15.10 1.77
C ARG A 89 -21.47 -14.41 2.16
N GLY A 90 -21.73 -14.24 3.46
CA GLY A 90 -22.92 -13.64 4.04
C GLY A 90 -22.89 -13.74 5.55
N PRO A 91 -23.83 -13.15 6.29
CA PRO A 91 -23.85 -13.18 7.75
C PRO A 91 -23.73 -14.61 8.29
N GLY A 92 -22.62 -14.88 9.01
CA GLY A 92 -22.32 -16.21 9.57
C GLY A 92 -21.95 -17.30 8.54
N GLN A 93 -21.81 -16.97 7.27
CA GLN A 93 -21.48 -17.92 6.20
C GLN A 93 -20.00 -17.79 5.79
N PHE A 94 -19.18 -18.71 6.26
CA PHE A 94 -17.75 -18.74 5.94
C PHE A 94 -17.44 -19.90 4.98
N ASP A 95 -16.48 -19.68 4.08
CA ASP A 95 -16.06 -20.65 3.07
C ASP A 95 -14.83 -21.44 3.54
N ASP A 96 -15.04 -22.73 3.80
CA ASP A 96 -14.00 -23.62 4.32
C ASP A 96 -12.90 -23.93 3.29
N ASN A 97 -13.20 -23.94 2.00
CA ASN A 97 -12.18 -24.18 0.96
C ASN A 97 -11.20 -23.00 0.90
N THR A 98 -11.74 -21.78 0.90
CA THR A 98 -10.91 -20.56 0.97
C THR A 98 -10.11 -20.51 2.28
N LEU A 99 -10.67 -20.94 3.40
CA LEU A 99 -9.96 -21.05 4.67
C LEU A 99 -8.73 -21.97 4.55
N GLN A 100 -8.89 -23.15 3.93
CA GLN A 100 -7.80 -24.13 3.76
C GLN A 100 -6.64 -23.58 2.92
N PHE A 101 -6.92 -22.72 1.94
CA PHE A 101 -5.87 -22.01 1.21
C PHE A 101 -5.01 -21.17 2.17
N TYR A 102 -5.63 -20.36 3.05
CA TYR A 102 -4.88 -19.54 4.02
C TYR A 102 -4.21 -20.37 5.12
N VAL A 103 -4.79 -21.50 5.52
CA VAL A 103 -4.11 -22.48 6.39
C VAL A 103 -2.81 -22.95 5.73
N SER A 104 -2.87 -23.36 4.46
CA SER A 104 -1.69 -23.79 3.71
C SER A 104 -0.66 -22.68 3.59
N LEU A 105 -1.07 -21.47 3.18
CA LEU A 105 -0.17 -20.30 3.07
C LEU A 105 0.58 -20.04 4.39
N ILE A 106 -0.15 -19.90 5.49
CA ILE A 106 0.42 -19.56 6.79
C ILE A 106 1.33 -20.67 7.31
N ASP A 107 0.95 -21.93 7.16
CA ASP A 107 1.75 -23.06 7.58
C ASP A 107 3.05 -23.19 6.79
N GLN A 108 3.02 -22.96 5.49
CA GLN A 108 4.22 -22.95 4.66
C GLN A 108 5.16 -21.79 5.01
N LEU A 109 4.63 -20.59 5.28
CA LEU A 109 5.43 -19.46 5.74
C LEU A 109 6.12 -19.78 7.06
N LYS A 110 5.37 -20.29 8.06
CA LYS A 110 5.93 -20.66 9.37
C LYS A 110 6.95 -21.78 9.27
N ALA A 111 6.71 -22.83 8.49
CA ALA A 111 7.65 -23.90 8.21
C ALA A 111 8.96 -23.36 7.60
N SER A 112 8.87 -22.31 6.78
CA SER A 112 10.01 -21.63 6.15
C SER A 112 10.65 -20.56 7.05
N LYS A 113 10.19 -20.40 8.29
CA LYS A 113 10.64 -19.35 9.25
C LYS A 113 10.43 -17.92 8.72
N ILE A 114 9.41 -17.72 7.92
CA ILE A 114 8.97 -16.43 7.41
C ILE A 114 7.81 -15.96 8.29
N GLU A 115 7.94 -14.78 8.90
CA GLU A 115 6.91 -14.23 9.78
C GLU A 115 5.75 -13.65 8.96
N PRO A 116 4.50 -14.14 9.17
CA PRO A 116 3.33 -13.59 8.49
C PRO A 116 2.97 -12.21 9.05
N PHE A 117 2.83 -11.21 8.18
CA PHE A 117 2.16 -9.94 8.45
C PHE A 117 0.81 -9.98 7.73
N ALA A 118 -0.25 -10.25 8.48
CA ALA A 118 -1.56 -10.51 7.91
C ALA A 118 -2.42 -9.24 7.86
N THR A 119 -2.74 -8.78 6.66
CA THR A 119 -3.68 -7.68 6.44
C THR A 119 -5.10 -8.24 6.37
N ILE A 120 -6.00 -7.76 7.24
CA ILE A 120 -7.37 -8.26 7.29
C ILE A 120 -8.16 -7.79 6.07
N ILE A 121 -8.08 -6.49 5.74
CA ILE A 121 -8.68 -5.96 4.52
C ILE A 121 -7.69 -5.10 3.73
N HIS A 122 -7.67 -5.32 2.40
CA HIS A 122 -6.93 -4.53 1.44
C HIS A 122 -7.90 -4.01 0.38
N PHE A 123 -8.69 -2.97 0.73
CA PHE A 123 -9.70 -2.22 -0.03
C PHE A 123 -11.02 -2.95 -0.35
N VAL A 124 -10.97 -4.25 -0.59
CA VAL A 124 -12.05 -5.02 -1.21
C VAL A 124 -13.14 -5.42 -0.20
N LEU A 125 -14.37 -5.00 -0.46
CA LEU A 125 -15.54 -5.35 0.33
C LEU A 125 -16.34 -6.50 -0.30
N PRO A 126 -16.92 -7.41 0.52
CA PRO A 126 -17.96 -8.32 0.03
C PRO A 126 -19.12 -7.56 -0.63
N SER A 127 -19.57 -8.00 -1.82
CA SER A 127 -20.66 -7.38 -2.56
C SER A 127 -21.93 -7.17 -1.73
N TRP A 128 -22.25 -8.13 -0.85
CA TRP A 128 -23.44 -8.02 -0.03
C TRP A 128 -23.36 -6.89 0.99
N LEU A 129 -22.17 -6.57 1.52
CA LEU A 129 -21.95 -5.41 2.38
C LEU A 129 -21.92 -4.10 1.58
N ALA A 130 -21.26 -4.11 0.42
CA ALA A 130 -21.20 -2.96 -0.46
C ALA A 130 -22.61 -2.50 -0.87
N LYS A 131 -23.51 -3.44 -1.21
CA LYS A 131 -24.92 -3.17 -1.55
C LYS A 131 -25.76 -2.63 -0.39
N GLU A 132 -25.36 -2.90 0.83
CA GLU A 132 -26.01 -2.37 2.03
C GLU A 132 -25.44 -1.02 2.49
N GLY A 133 -24.59 -0.37 1.68
CA GLY A 133 -24.02 0.96 1.96
C GLY A 133 -22.55 0.95 2.37
N GLY A 134 -21.88 -0.20 2.35
CA GLY A 134 -20.45 -0.31 2.59
C GLY A 134 -20.05 0.29 3.95
N TRP A 135 -18.92 0.98 4.01
CA TRP A 135 -18.39 1.55 5.25
C TRP A 135 -19.24 2.69 5.86
N GLU A 136 -20.19 3.27 5.11
CA GLU A 136 -21.13 4.23 5.66
C GLU A 136 -22.17 3.59 6.60
N ASN A 137 -22.37 2.27 6.47
CA ASN A 137 -23.27 1.50 7.30
C ASN A 137 -22.51 0.87 8.48
N PRO A 138 -22.84 1.18 9.73
CA PRO A 138 -22.19 0.58 10.91
C PRO A 138 -22.21 -0.96 10.92
N LYS A 139 -23.20 -1.58 10.27
CA LYS A 139 -23.26 -3.04 10.11
C LYS A 139 -21.97 -3.58 9.49
N THR A 140 -21.37 -2.89 8.51
CA THR A 140 -20.13 -3.31 7.87
C THR A 140 -18.98 -3.43 8.88
N ALA A 141 -18.87 -2.48 9.83
CA ALA A 141 -17.87 -2.54 10.89
C ALA A 141 -18.11 -3.73 11.83
N TYR A 142 -19.36 -4.02 12.19
CA TYR A 142 -19.70 -5.19 13.01
C TYR A 142 -19.39 -6.52 12.29
N GLU A 143 -19.73 -6.63 11.01
CA GLU A 143 -19.42 -7.82 10.20
C GLU A 143 -17.90 -7.97 9.99
N PHE A 144 -17.16 -6.87 9.92
CA PHE A 144 -15.69 -6.90 9.95
C PHE A 144 -15.17 -7.46 11.28
N GLY A 145 -15.77 -7.08 12.39
CA GLY A 145 -15.49 -7.66 13.70
C GLY A 145 -15.77 -9.17 13.75
N GLN A 146 -16.90 -9.64 13.18
CA GLN A 146 -17.21 -11.08 13.08
C GLN A 146 -16.19 -11.82 12.18
N PHE A 147 -15.84 -11.24 11.05
CA PHE A 147 -14.80 -11.76 10.18
C PHE A 147 -13.45 -11.86 10.89
N THR A 148 -13.07 -10.81 11.59
CA THR A 148 -11.84 -10.80 12.41
C THR A 148 -11.87 -11.89 13.47
N LYS A 149 -13.00 -12.08 14.14
CA LYS A 149 -13.19 -13.15 15.14
C LYS A 149 -13.01 -14.54 14.54
N TYR A 150 -13.56 -14.75 13.34
CA TYR A 150 -13.35 -15.99 12.59
C TYR A 150 -11.85 -16.19 12.27
N LEU A 151 -11.17 -15.19 11.74
CA LEU A 151 -9.74 -15.29 11.45
C LEU A 151 -8.90 -15.51 12.72
N ALA A 152 -9.18 -14.78 13.79
CA ALA A 152 -8.45 -14.91 15.06
C ALA A 152 -8.57 -16.31 15.65
N LYS A 153 -9.77 -16.90 15.60
CA LYS A 153 -10.03 -18.30 16.03
C LYS A 153 -9.09 -19.29 15.34
N HIS A 154 -8.83 -19.11 14.05
CA HIS A 154 -8.03 -20.04 13.25
C HIS A 154 -6.53 -19.71 13.26
N PHE A 155 -6.16 -18.44 13.37
CA PHE A 155 -4.79 -18.00 13.07
C PHE A 155 -4.09 -17.21 14.19
N ALA A 156 -4.77 -16.74 15.24
CA ALA A 156 -4.13 -15.89 16.24
C ALA A 156 -2.97 -16.57 16.99
N HIS A 157 -2.93 -17.89 17.02
CA HIS A 157 -1.83 -18.65 17.61
C HIS A 157 -0.61 -18.80 16.66
N LYS A 158 -0.77 -18.52 15.36
CA LYS A 158 0.27 -18.60 14.32
C LYS A 158 0.75 -17.23 13.84
N ILE A 159 -0.14 -16.22 13.86
CA ILE A 159 0.13 -14.87 13.37
C ILE A 159 0.38 -13.93 14.56
N LYS A 160 1.55 -13.30 14.55
CA LYS A 160 1.92 -12.29 15.53
C LYS A 160 1.50 -10.89 15.10
N PHE A 161 1.64 -10.55 13.80
CA PHE A 161 1.43 -9.20 13.28
C PHE A 161 0.17 -9.12 12.44
N TRP A 162 -0.76 -8.25 12.86
CA TRP A 162 -2.04 -8.03 12.21
C TRP A 162 -2.15 -6.58 11.74
N VAL A 163 -2.42 -6.40 10.46
CA VAL A 163 -2.70 -5.11 9.83
C VAL A 163 -4.20 -5.06 9.56
N THR A 164 -4.96 -4.29 10.31
CA THR A 164 -6.44 -4.30 10.18
C THR A 164 -6.88 -3.79 8.82
N HIS A 165 -6.37 -2.63 8.40
CA HIS A 165 -6.71 -1.96 7.15
C HIS A 165 -5.45 -1.63 6.37
N ASN A 166 -5.50 -1.80 5.05
CA ASN A 166 -4.57 -1.15 4.16
C ASN A 166 -5.12 0.21 3.76
N GLU A 167 -4.34 1.27 3.97
CA GLU A 167 -4.55 2.63 3.46
C GLU A 167 -6.00 3.15 3.54
N PRO A 168 -6.60 3.24 4.75
CA PRO A 168 -7.96 3.73 4.89
C PRO A 168 -8.15 5.12 4.28
N ASN A 169 -7.12 5.96 4.30
CA ASN A 169 -7.10 7.28 3.70
C ASN A 169 -7.17 7.25 2.16
N ILE A 170 -6.46 6.32 1.51
CA ILE A 170 -6.51 6.15 0.05
C ILE A 170 -7.87 5.62 -0.39
N PHE A 171 -8.41 4.63 0.32
CA PHE A 171 -9.76 4.13 0.07
C PHE A 171 -10.79 5.26 0.11
N LEU A 172 -10.73 6.11 1.13
CA LEU A 172 -11.62 7.26 1.27
C LEU A 172 -11.44 8.28 0.16
N ASN A 173 -10.19 8.62 -0.17
CA ASN A 173 -9.91 9.59 -1.23
C ASN A 173 -10.40 9.10 -2.60
N PHE A 174 -10.14 7.84 -2.94
CA PHE A 174 -10.49 7.32 -4.25
C PHE A 174 -11.96 6.89 -4.37
N GLY A 175 -12.57 6.48 -3.27
CA GLY A 175 -13.97 6.07 -3.25
C GLY A 175 -14.96 7.22 -3.09
N TYR A 176 -14.60 8.30 -2.38
CA TYR A 176 -15.55 9.35 -1.98
C TYR A 176 -15.14 10.77 -2.40
N GLU A 177 -13.86 11.04 -2.64
CA GLU A 177 -13.41 12.34 -3.13
C GLU A 177 -13.28 12.35 -4.66
N SER A 178 -12.54 11.40 -5.24
CA SER A 178 -12.31 11.36 -6.70
C SER A 178 -13.26 10.44 -7.46
N GLY A 179 -13.86 9.44 -6.80
CA GLY A 179 -14.81 8.50 -7.39
C GLY A 179 -14.22 7.53 -8.43
N ILE A 180 -12.91 7.34 -8.41
CA ILE A 180 -12.22 6.42 -9.35
C ILE A 180 -12.23 4.96 -8.87
N TRP A 181 -12.54 4.72 -7.60
CA TRP A 181 -12.72 3.39 -7.01
C TRP A 181 -14.14 3.18 -6.48
N PRO A 182 -14.57 1.94 -6.18
CA PRO A 182 -15.81 1.72 -5.46
C PRO A 182 -15.81 2.49 -4.12
N PRO A 183 -16.94 3.08 -3.69
CA PRO A 183 -18.27 3.07 -4.29
C PRO A 183 -18.48 4.10 -5.41
N GLY A 184 -17.49 4.90 -5.78
CA GLY A 184 -17.52 5.76 -6.96
C GLY A 184 -18.14 7.15 -6.76
N TYR A 185 -18.20 7.62 -5.52
CA TYR A 185 -18.67 8.96 -5.20
C TYR A 185 -17.58 10.00 -5.46
N SER A 186 -17.95 11.18 -5.94
CA SER A 186 -17.02 12.28 -6.19
C SER A 186 -17.40 13.50 -5.38
N ASN A 187 -16.45 14.02 -4.58
CA ASN A 187 -16.65 15.16 -3.67
C ASN A 187 -17.77 14.99 -2.64
N GLU A 188 -18.06 13.76 -2.24
CA GLU A 188 -19.13 13.42 -1.30
C GLU A 188 -18.60 13.39 0.16
N TRP A 189 -18.21 14.54 0.68
CA TRP A 189 -17.55 14.67 1.99
C TRP A 189 -18.40 14.18 3.17
N GLY A 190 -19.72 14.34 3.10
CA GLY A 190 -20.63 13.80 4.11
C GLY A 190 -20.56 12.28 4.20
N ARG A 191 -20.50 11.60 3.06
CA ARG A 191 -20.32 10.15 2.96
C ARG A 191 -18.90 9.73 3.34
N TYR A 192 -17.90 10.50 2.92
CA TYR A 192 -16.50 10.31 3.30
C TYR A 192 -16.34 10.19 4.81
N PHE A 193 -16.89 11.14 5.57
CA PHE A 193 -16.76 11.12 7.04
C PHE A 193 -17.60 10.02 7.70
N LYS A 194 -18.73 9.60 7.14
CA LYS A 194 -19.45 8.41 7.62
C LYS A 194 -18.64 7.14 7.41
N ALA A 195 -18.06 6.97 6.22
CA ALA A 195 -17.20 5.83 5.93
C ALA A 195 -15.92 5.84 6.79
N TYR A 196 -15.32 7.02 7.02
CA TYR A 196 -14.22 7.20 7.96
C TYR A 196 -14.56 6.67 9.36
N GLN A 197 -15.72 7.05 9.92
CA GLN A 197 -16.18 6.57 11.21
C GLN A 197 -16.39 5.04 11.23
N GLY A 198 -16.93 4.49 10.12
CA GLY A 198 -17.07 3.04 9.94
C GLY A 198 -15.74 2.30 9.97
N LEU A 199 -14.72 2.85 9.29
CA LEU A 199 -13.36 2.28 9.27
C LEU A 199 -12.69 2.35 10.66
N VAL A 200 -12.83 3.46 11.38
CA VAL A 200 -12.30 3.59 12.76
C VAL A 200 -12.96 2.59 13.70
N LEU A 201 -14.29 2.45 13.65
CA LEU A 201 -15.03 1.46 14.44
C LEU A 201 -14.59 0.03 14.10
N ALA A 202 -14.43 -0.27 12.82
CA ALA A 202 -13.96 -1.59 12.36
C ALA A 202 -12.56 -1.92 12.89
N HIS A 203 -11.64 -0.94 12.87
CA HIS A 203 -10.30 -1.09 13.44
C HIS A 203 -10.36 -1.41 14.94
N GLN A 204 -11.15 -0.67 15.71
CA GLN A 204 -11.34 -0.87 17.15
C GLN A 204 -11.87 -2.27 17.46
N LEU A 205 -12.93 -2.69 16.74
CA LEU A 205 -13.52 -4.03 16.91
C LEU A 205 -12.51 -5.15 16.58
N ALA A 206 -11.74 -4.97 15.51
CA ALA A 206 -10.69 -5.94 15.14
C ALA A 206 -9.58 -5.99 16.20
N TYR A 207 -9.11 -4.83 16.68
CA TYR A 207 -8.10 -4.74 17.72
C TYR A 207 -8.53 -5.49 18.97
N SER A 208 -9.69 -5.16 19.52
CA SER A 208 -10.23 -5.80 20.72
C SER A 208 -10.39 -7.32 20.54
N THR A 209 -10.99 -7.74 19.43
CA THR A 209 -11.22 -9.16 19.11
C THR A 209 -9.92 -9.98 19.04
N ILE A 210 -8.88 -9.45 18.42
CA ILE A 210 -7.60 -10.16 18.33
C ILE A 210 -6.93 -10.19 19.70
N LYS A 211 -6.94 -9.07 20.46
CA LYS A 211 -6.35 -9.00 21.80
C LYS A 211 -7.04 -9.95 22.79
N GLU A 212 -8.35 -10.11 22.71
CA GLU A 212 -9.09 -11.10 23.51
C GLU A 212 -8.65 -12.53 23.20
N THR A 213 -8.32 -12.83 21.94
CA THR A 213 -7.89 -14.17 21.51
C THR A 213 -6.41 -14.41 21.80
N ASN A 214 -5.56 -13.40 21.57
CA ASN A 214 -4.11 -13.43 21.81
C ASN A 214 -3.61 -12.04 22.23
N SER A 215 -3.45 -11.84 23.54
CA SER A 215 -2.98 -10.56 24.11
C SER A 215 -1.57 -10.16 23.65
N ASN A 216 -0.75 -11.11 23.18
CA ASN A 216 0.61 -10.86 22.69
C ASN A 216 0.66 -10.48 21.20
N ALA A 217 -0.47 -10.58 20.48
CA ALA A 217 -0.51 -10.15 19.09
C ALA A 217 -0.18 -8.65 18.98
N GLN A 218 0.50 -8.29 17.91
CA GLN A 218 0.81 -6.91 17.55
C GLN A 218 -0.17 -6.46 16.47
N ILE A 219 -0.92 -5.41 16.73
CA ILE A 219 -2.00 -4.97 15.87
C ILE A 219 -1.77 -3.51 15.49
N GLY A 220 -1.83 -3.25 14.20
CA GLY A 220 -1.73 -1.92 13.62
C GLY A 220 -2.56 -1.83 12.35
N PHE A 221 -2.33 -0.80 11.59
CA PHE A 221 -2.85 -0.63 10.23
C PHE A 221 -1.75 -0.03 9.36
N ALA A 222 -1.90 -0.11 8.03
CA ALA A 222 -0.98 0.49 7.10
C ALA A 222 -1.55 1.83 6.62
N GLN A 223 -0.85 2.93 6.91
CA GLN A 223 -1.21 4.29 6.49
C GLN A 223 -0.35 4.70 5.32
N ASN A 224 -0.96 5.16 4.24
CA ASN A 224 -0.24 5.85 3.20
C ASN A 224 0.13 7.25 3.68
N LEU A 225 1.41 7.57 3.66
CA LEU A 225 1.91 8.88 4.07
C LEU A 225 2.52 9.62 2.89
N TYR A 226 2.10 10.86 2.69
CA TYR A 226 2.68 11.75 1.69
C TYR A 226 3.59 12.79 2.34
N SER A 227 4.67 13.15 1.65
CA SER A 227 5.38 14.39 1.92
C SER A 227 4.64 15.55 1.26
N PHE A 228 4.29 16.57 2.04
CA PHE A 228 3.56 17.77 1.58
C PHE A 228 4.48 18.99 1.67
N GLU A 229 5.52 19.03 0.85
CA GLU A 229 6.53 20.06 0.92
C GLU A 229 6.66 20.86 -0.38
N SER A 230 7.11 22.12 -0.25
CA SER A 230 7.55 22.92 -1.38
C SER A 230 8.90 22.43 -1.90
N PHE A 231 9.25 22.78 -3.12
CA PHE A 231 10.57 22.52 -3.68
C PHE A 231 11.65 23.38 -3.01
N ASP A 232 12.71 22.75 -2.52
CA ASP A 232 13.88 23.46 -1.94
C ASP A 232 14.62 24.30 -3.00
N SER A 233 14.51 23.91 -4.28
CA SER A 233 15.16 24.58 -5.42
C SER A 233 14.45 25.85 -5.93
N LEU A 234 13.27 26.20 -5.39
CA LEU A 234 12.59 27.43 -5.78
C LEU A 234 13.36 28.68 -5.30
N SER A 235 13.40 29.72 -6.14
CA SER A 235 13.86 31.03 -5.70
C SER A 235 13.04 31.58 -4.53
N ASP A 236 13.57 32.43 -3.68
CA ASP A 236 12.82 32.96 -2.53
C ASP A 236 11.50 33.62 -2.91
N LYS A 237 11.46 34.30 -4.05
CA LYS A 237 10.24 34.90 -4.60
C LYS A 237 9.20 33.79 -4.97
N SER A 238 9.66 32.69 -5.56
CA SER A 238 8.81 31.54 -5.92
C SER A 238 8.36 30.78 -4.68
N LYS A 239 9.21 30.63 -3.67
CA LYS A 239 8.85 30.05 -2.36
C LYS A 239 7.76 30.87 -1.66
N LYS A 240 7.90 32.21 -1.66
CA LYS A 240 6.87 33.08 -1.07
C LYS A 240 5.53 32.93 -1.78
N LYS A 241 5.51 32.97 -3.11
CA LYS A 241 4.28 32.76 -3.91
C LYS A 241 3.69 31.36 -3.68
N TRP A 242 4.53 30.32 -3.57
CA TRP A 242 4.11 28.97 -3.23
C TRP A 242 3.45 28.94 -1.86
N GLN A 243 4.06 29.52 -0.83
CA GLN A 243 3.49 29.57 0.52
C GLN A 243 2.11 30.23 0.55
N GLU A 244 1.92 31.34 -0.17
CA GLU A 244 0.64 32.06 -0.24
C GLU A 244 -0.52 31.21 -0.82
N THR A 245 -0.22 30.27 -1.74
CA THR A 245 -1.25 29.52 -2.49
C THR A 245 -1.34 28.06 -2.09
N HIS A 246 -0.34 27.47 -1.45
CA HIS A 246 -0.27 26.04 -1.19
C HIS A 246 -0.20 25.67 0.30
N ALA A 247 0.23 26.59 1.17
CA ALA A 247 0.50 26.25 2.57
C ALA A 247 -0.74 25.72 3.28
N LEU A 248 -1.86 26.45 3.22
CA LEU A 248 -3.08 26.06 3.93
C LEU A 248 -3.66 24.73 3.41
N PRO A 249 -3.89 24.52 2.10
CA PRO A 249 -4.37 23.23 1.61
C PRO A 249 -3.44 22.07 2.00
N ASN A 250 -2.13 22.25 1.88
CA ASN A 250 -1.20 21.18 2.23
C ASN A 250 -1.21 20.86 3.74
N ILE A 251 -1.36 21.86 4.62
CA ILE A 251 -1.51 21.63 6.06
C ILE A 251 -2.79 20.83 6.34
N MET A 252 -3.92 21.23 5.77
CA MET A 252 -5.20 20.54 5.96
C MET A 252 -5.19 19.12 5.40
N ARG A 253 -4.67 18.96 4.18
CA ARG A 253 -4.51 17.65 3.55
C ARG A 253 -3.60 16.75 4.35
N LYS A 254 -2.47 17.26 4.82
CA LYS A 254 -1.55 16.52 5.67
C LYS A 254 -2.22 16.08 6.96
N GLN A 255 -3.02 16.94 7.59
CA GLN A 255 -3.75 16.59 8.80
C GLN A 255 -4.76 15.47 8.52
N LEU A 256 -5.58 15.61 7.50
CA LEU A 256 -6.59 14.60 7.16
C LEU A 256 -5.96 13.30 6.65
N HIS A 257 -5.03 13.42 5.71
CA HIS A 257 -4.46 12.25 5.03
C HIS A 257 -3.46 11.49 5.89
N ASN A 258 -2.49 12.19 6.50
CA ASN A 258 -1.43 11.51 7.23
C ASN A 258 -1.81 11.17 8.67
N TYR A 259 -2.59 12.01 9.36
CA TYR A 259 -2.68 11.93 10.82
C TYR A 259 -4.04 11.57 11.38
N ALA A 260 -5.15 11.99 10.76
CA ALA A 260 -6.47 11.86 11.38
C ALA A 260 -6.78 10.42 11.80
N PHE A 261 -6.52 9.42 10.95
CA PHE A 261 -6.80 8.02 11.29
C PHE A 261 -5.88 7.48 12.39
N ILE A 262 -4.60 7.90 12.39
CA ILE A 262 -3.64 7.55 13.46
C ILE A 262 -4.14 8.10 14.79
N GLU A 263 -4.52 9.39 14.83
CA GLU A 263 -5.02 10.06 16.03
C GLU A 263 -6.27 9.36 16.57
N SER A 264 -7.25 9.04 15.72
CA SER A 264 -8.45 8.31 16.13
C SER A 264 -8.16 6.93 16.72
N CYS A 265 -7.21 6.19 16.16
CA CYS A 265 -6.83 4.88 16.69
C CYS A 265 -6.09 4.98 18.03
N LEU A 266 -5.28 6.03 18.21
CA LEU A 266 -4.58 6.31 19.47
C LEU A 266 -5.53 6.76 20.57
N GLU A 267 -6.53 7.61 20.27
CA GLU A 267 -7.58 8.01 21.22
C GLU A 267 -8.38 6.81 21.74
N LEU A 268 -8.50 5.75 20.97
CA LEU A 268 -9.15 4.48 21.32
C LEU A 268 -8.21 3.47 22.00
N ASP A 269 -6.95 3.82 22.22
CA ASP A 269 -5.89 2.91 22.69
C ASP A 269 -5.81 1.61 21.88
N ALA A 270 -5.93 1.72 20.56
CA ALA A 270 -6.07 0.59 19.65
C ALA A 270 -4.93 0.54 18.60
N LEU A 271 -3.68 0.74 19.03
CA LEU A 271 -2.53 0.72 18.12
C LEU A 271 -1.26 0.22 18.81
N ASP A 272 -0.71 -0.91 18.37
CA ASP A 272 0.57 -1.41 18.87
C ASP A 272 1.75 -0.99 17.97
N PHE A 273 1.53 -0.82 16.68
CA PHE A 273 2.52 -0.35 15.70
C PHE A 273 1.87 0.39 14.54
N LEU A 274 2.64 1.22 13.85
CA LEU A 274 2.20 1.84 12.60
C LEU A 274 2.87 1.18 11.40
N GLY A 275 2.06 0.72 10.45
CA GLY A 275 2.51 0.43 9.08
C GLY A 275 2.57 1.73 8.26
N VAL A 276 3.63 1.92 7.52
CA VAL A 276 3.80 3.08 6.64
C VAL A 276 3.96 2.61 5.21
N ASN A 277 3.05 3.04 4.35
CA ASN A 277 3.19 2.94 2.90
C ASN A 277 3.66 4.29 2.37
N TYR A 278 4.72 4.29 1.56
CA TYR A 278 5.26 5.53 0.99
C TYR A 278 5.66 5.33 -0.46
N TYR A 279 5.17 6.17 -1.34
CA TYR A 279 5.48 6.11 -2.77
C TYR A 279 6.02 7.42 -3.34
N THR A 280 5.47 8.57 -2.88
CA THR A 280 5.73 9.85 -3.52
C THR A 280 5.40 11.03 -2.60
N ARG A 281 5.58 12.24 -3.10
CA ARG A 281 5.01 13.46 -2.49
C ARG A 281 3.91 14.03 -3.34
N PHE A 282 3.01 14.77 -2.70
CA PHE A 282 1.95 15.53 -3.37
C PHE A 282 1.94 16.98 -2.91
N SER A 283 1.34 17.83 -3.71
CA SER A 283 1.09 19.21 -3.39
C SER A 283 -0.30 19.61 -3.84
N TYR A 284 -0.96 20.40 -3.02
CA TYR A 284 -2.29 20.93 -3.30
C TYR A 284 -2.25 22.45 -3.35
N LYS A 285 -2.90 23.02 -4.32
CA LYS A 285 -3.04 24.46 -4.53
C LYS A 285 -4.46 24.89 -4.24
N LEU A 286 -4.63 26.06 -3.61
CA LEU A 286 -5.96 26.66 -3.43
C LEU A 286 -6.69 26.77 -4.76
N ASN A 287 -7.92 26.24 -4.80
CA ASN A 287 -8.80 26.38 -5.94
C ASN A 287 -10.01 27.26 -5.54
N ALA A 288 -9.91 28.56 -5.80
CA ALA A 288 -10.93 29.54 -5.44
C ALA A 288 -12.28 29.37 -6.18
N GLN A 289 -12.33 28.49 -7.18
CA GLN A 289 -13.53 28.24 -7.99
C GLN A 289 -14.23 26.93 -7.67
N ALA A 290 -13.58 26.04 -6.90
CA ALA A 290 -14.16 24.76 -6.56
C ALA A 290 -15.22 24.94 -5.46
N LYS A 291 -16.46 24.63 -5.77
CA LYS A 291 -17.58 24.54 -4.81
C LYS A 291 -17.97 23.09 -4.64
N ASP A 292 -18.26 22.69 -3.42
CA ASP A 292 -18.89 21.39 -3.17
C ASP A 292 -20.33 21.42 -3.72
N PRO A 293 -20.65 20.58 -4.73
CA PRO A 293 -22.00 20.56 -5.29
C PRO A 293 -23.06 20.11 -4.28
N ALA A 294 -22.69 19.27 -3.29
CA ALA A 294 -23.60 18.76 -2.28
C ALA A 294 -23.77 19.74 -1.09
N ASN A 295 -22.78 20.58 -0.85
CA ASN A 295 -22.85 21.61 0.19
C ASN A 295 -22.12 22.88 -0.27
N PRO A 296 -22.82 23.81 -0.96
CA PRO A 296 -22.23 25.04 -1.49
C PRO A 296 -21.61 25.96 -0.43
N GLN A 297 -21.84 25.67 0.84
CA GLN A 297 -21.29 26.43 1.98
C GLN A 297 -19.96 25.85 2.49
N ILE A 298 -19.62 24.60 2.13
CA ILE A 298 -18.30 24.04 2.39
C ILE A 298 -17.47 24.34 1.15
N ASP A 299 -16.71 25.41 1.23
CA ASP A 299 -15.77 25.77 0.17
C ASP A 299 -14.72 24.68 0.00
N SER A 300 -14.80 23.91 -1.09
CA SER A 300 -13.74 22.98 -1.53
C SER A 300 -12.40 23.71 -1.78
N PHE A 301 -12.41 25.02 -1.79
CA PHE A 301 -11.29 25.91 -1.72
C PHE A 301 -10.25 25.52 -0.66
N LEU A 302 -10.68 25.08 0.54
CA LEU A 302 -9.79 24.69 1.62
C LEU A 302 -9.07 23.34 1.36
N TRP A 303 -9.67 22.45 0.56
CA TRP A 303 -9.09 21.15 0.24
C TRP A 303 -8.07 21.21 -0.90
N GLY A 304 -8.10 22.27 -1.69
CA GLY A 304 -7.16 22.52 -2.79
C GLY A 304 -7.29 21.53 -3.96
N GLU A 305 -6.61 21.85 -5.02
CA GLU A 305 -6.48 21.02 -6.22
C GLU A 305 -5.12 20.33 -6.24
N LEU A 306 -5.12 19.01 -6.50
CA LEU A 306 -3.88 18.25 -6.65
C LEU A 306 -3.06 18.80 -7.82
N GLN A 307 -1.77 19.05 -7.56
CA GLN A 307 -0.85 19.57 -8.57
C GLN A 307 0.05 18.45 -9.10
N ASP A 308 0.13 18.34 -10.41
CA ASP A 308 1.13 17.53 -11.09
C ASP A 308 2.49 18.26 -11.06
N LEU A 309 3.33 17.86 -10.13
CA LEU A 309 4.63 18.47 -9.92
C LEU A 309 5.58 18.23 -11.11
N ALA A 310 5.50 17.06 -11.74
CA ALA A 310 6.33 16.74 -12.90
C ALA A 310 5.99 17.63 -14.09
N LYS A 311 4.70 17.94 -14.27
CA LYS A 311 4.26 18.87 -15.33
C LYS A 311 4.72 20.30 -15.10
N HIS A 312 4.75 20.75 -13.82
CA HIS A 312 5.15 22.11 -13.48
C HIS A 312 6.68 22.29 -13.41
N PHE A 313 7.42 21.21 -13.11
CA PHE A 313 8.88 21.25 -12.91
C PHE A 313 9.57 20.05 -13.58
N PRO A 314 9.46 19.89 -14.91
CA PRO A 314 9.88 18.69 -15.64
C PRO A 314 11.38 18.41 -15.53
N ASP A 315 12.21 19.45 -15.38
CA ASP A 315 13.66 19.32 -15.27
C ASP A 315 14.15 18.98 -13.85
N GLN A 316 13.28 19.10 -12.84
CA GLN A 316 13.62 18.94 -11.42
C GLN A 316 12.99 17.70 -10.80
N VAL A 317 11.94 17.16 -11.41
CA VAL A 317 11.15 16.04 -10.89
C VAL A 317 11.43 14.79 -11.71
N LYS A 318 11.95 13.76 -11.04
CA LYS A 318 12.05 12.42 -11.62
C LYS A 318 10.84 11.62 -11.25
N THR A 319 10.19 11.02 -12.23
CA THR A 319 8.98 10.24 -12.02
C THR A 319 9.14 8.78 -12.45
N ASN A 320 8.28 7.93 -11.91
CA ASN A 320 8.04 6.59 -12.45
C ASN A 320 7.03 6.65 -13.63
N SER A 321 6.66 5.51 -14.17
CA SER A 321 5.71 5.42 -15.30
C SER A 321 4.28 5.88 -14.98
N LEU A 322 3.92 6.03 -13.71
CA LEU A 322 2.65 6.57 -13.25
C LEU A 322 2.72 8.09 -12.97
N ASN A 323 3.79 8.75 -13.38
CA ASN A 323 4.09 10.15 -13.07
C ASN A 323 4.21 10.45 -11.56
N TRP A 324 4.42 9.41 -10.73
CA TRP A 324 4.73 9.63 -9.32
C TRP A 324 6.17 10.03 -9.16
N GLU A 325 6.39 11.11 -8.45
CA GLU A 325 7.76 11.58 -8.18
C GLU A 325 8.53 10.57 -7.34
N ILE A 326 9.76 10.31 -7.74
CA ILE A 326 10.71 9.48 -6.98
C ILE A 326 11.41 10.40 -5.99
N TYR A 327 10.97 10.35 -4.73
CA TYR A 327 11.41 11.28 -3.69
C TYR A 327 11.80 10.55 -2.39
N PRO A 328 12.99 9.90 -2.36
CA PRO A 328 13.45 9.15 -1.18
C PRO A 328 13.60 10.03 0.07
N GLU A 329 14.03 11.30 -0.08
CA GLU A 329 14.15 12.26 1.01
C GLU A 329 12.81 12.54 1.70
N GLY A 330 11.72 12.47 0.96
CA GLY A 330 10.36 12.60 1.50
C GLY A 330 10.02 11.49 2.49
N LEU A 331 10.44 10.26 2.23
CA LEU A 331 10.29 9.17 3.18
C LEU A 331 11.01 9.46 4.49
N HIS A 332 12.28 9.92 4.43
CA HIS A 332 13.01 10.32 5.63
C HIS A 332 12.29 11.43 6.40
N LYS A 333 11.84 12.50 5.69
CA LYS A 333 11.15 13.64 6.30
C LYS A 333 9.86 13.24 7.01
N VAL A 334 9.05 12.39 6.37
CA VAL A 334 7.80 11.88 6.96
C VAL A 334 8.09 11.06 8.22
N LEU A 335 9.06 10.15 8.17
CA LEU A 335 9.43 9.30 9.30
C LEU A 335 10.02 10.07 10.49
N THR A 336 10.73 11.17 10.23
CA THR A 336 11.37 11.99 11.26
C THR A 336 10.53 13.17 11.72
N GLU A 337 9.33 13.34 11.17
CA GLU A 337 8.46 14.45 11.51
C GLU A 337 8.10 14.45 13.00
N LYS A 338 8.29 15.58 13.66
CA LYS A 338 8.07 15.73 15.11
C LYS A 338 6.64 15.32 15.53
N LYS A 339 5.63 15.66 14.71
CA LYS A 339 4.24 15.27 14.99
C LYS A 339 4.08 13.76 15.00
N LEU A 340 4.58 13.06 13.99
CA LEU A 340 4.49 11.59 13.92
C LEU A 340 5.23 10.95 15.10
N LYS A 341 6.44 11.41 15.40
CA LYS A 341 7.21 10.90 16.55
C LYS A 341 6.49 11.10 17.88
N ASN A 342 5.86 12.26 18.09
CA ASN A 342 5.11 12.54 19.31
C ASN A 342 3.84 11.68 19.42
N LEU A 343 3.13 11.45 18.31
CA LEU A 343 1.93 10.60 18.30
C LEU A 343 2.25 9.14 18.61
N LEU A 344 3.30 8.62 18.01
CA LEU A 344 3.66 7.21 18.18
C LEU A 344 4.35 6.90 19.51
N GLU A 345 5.02 7.88 20.12
CA GLU A 345 5.80 7.67 21.35
C GLU A 345 6.83 6.55 21.21
N ASN A 346 6.56 5.40 21.81
CA ASN A 346 7.41 4.20 21.77
C ASN A 346 6.89 3.11 20.81
N ARG A 347 5.83 3.38 20.04
CA ARG A 347 5.28 2.43 19.08
C ARG A 347 6.18 2.31 17.85
N PRO A 348 6.56 1.09 17.46
CA PRO A 348 7.44 0.90 16.31
C PRO A 348 6.73 1.18 14.99
N ILE A 349 7.54 1.49 13.97
CA ILE A 349 7.13 1.64 12.59
C ILE A 349 7.60 0.43 11.78
N TYR A 350 6.77 -0.04 10.86
CA TYR A 350 7.16 -0.93 9.77
C TYR A 350 6.85 -0.23 8.45
N ILE A 351 7.82 -0.16 7.53
CA ILE A 351 7.52 0.27 6.16
C ILE A 351 6.81 -0.91 5.49
N THR A 352 5.48 -0.83 5.45
CA THR A 352 4.61 -1.91 4.99
C THR A 352 4.46 -1.96 3.47
N GLU A 353 4.73 -0.84 2.80
CA GLU A 353 4.88 -0.77 1.34
C GLU A 353 5.80 0.38 0.93
N ASN A 354 6.67 0.09 -0.03
CA ASN A 354 7.42 1.06 -0.81
C ASN A 354 7.81 0.39 -2.13
N GLY A 355 7.51 1.00 -3.26
CA GLY A 355 7.69 0.35 -4.55
C GLY A 355 7.77 1.30 -5.73
N TYR A 356 8.26 0.77 -6.84
CA TYR A 356 8.44 1.50 -8.10
C TYR A 356 7.61 0.85 -9.20
N SER A 357 6.74 1.64 -9.84
CA SER A 357 5.99 1.20 -11.01
C SER A 357 6.78 1.41 -12.30
N HIS A 358 6.70 0.41 -13.16
CA HIS A 358 7.11 0.50 -14.56
C HIS A 358 5.93 0.08 -15.45
N VAL A 359 5.74 0.77 -16.58
CA VAL A 359 4.82 0.34 -17.64
C VAL A 359 5.67 -0.09 -18.83
N GLU A 360 5.43 -1.30 -19.33
CA GLU A 360 6.12 -1.81 -20.50
C GLU A 360 5.91 -0.87 -21.70
N ASN A 361 6.99 -0.53 -22.39
CA ASN A 361 7.02 0.40 -23.54
C ASN A 361 6.77 1.89 -23.21
N GLU A 362 6.67 2.26 -21.92
CA GLU A 362 6.66 3.67 -21.52
C GLU A 362 7.89 3.96 -20.64
N PRO A 363 8.90 4.65 -21.13
CA PRO A 363 10.10 4.92 -20.36
C PRO A 363 9.78 5.89 -19.21
N GLY A 364 9.90 5.44 -17.98
CA GLY A 364 9.97 6.32 -16.82
C GLY A 364 11.19 7.22 -16.88
N SER A 365 11.23 8.31 -16.15
CA SER A 365 12.33 9.27 -16.19
C SER A 365 13.70 8.69 -15.80
N TYR A 366 13.75 7.60 -15.02
CA TYR A 366 14.98 6.84 -14.77
C TYR A 366 15.42 6.04 -15.99
N ALA A 367 14.49 5.60 -16.81
CA ALA A 367 14.77 4.86 -18.04
C ALA A 367 15.31 5.76 -19.17
N LYS A 368 15.01 7.07 -19.13
CA LYS A 368 15.48 8.01 -20.18
C LYS A 368 17.00 8.19 -20.23
N THR A 369 17.74 7.77 -19.22
CA THR A 369 19.16 8.04 -19.14
C THR A 369 20.06 7.02 -19.85
N ASN A 370 19.58 5.80 -20.18
CA ASN A 370 20.42 4.77 -20.82
C ASN A 370 19.67 3.66 -21.58
N ILE A 371 18.39 3.82 -21.96
CA ILE A 371 17.66 2.73 -22.61
C ILE A 371 17.45 3.03 -24.08
N ASN A 372 17.80 2.03 -24.92
CA ASN A 372 17.49 2.02 -26.34
C ASN A 372 15.96 2.04 -26.52
N PRO A 373 15.37 3.07 -27.18
CA PRO A 373 13.92 3.15 -27.36
C PRO A 373 13.30 2.00 -28.17
N ASN A 374 14.14 1.16 -28.76
CA ASN A 374 13.73 -0.06 -29.50
C ASN A 374 13.95 -1.34 -28.68
N GLN A 375 14.24 -1.25 -27.39
CA GLN A 375 14.46 -2.40 -26.55
C GLN A 375 13.10 -3.05 -26.20
N ASP A 376 12.96 -4.32 -26.48
CA ASP A 376 11.80 -5.14 -26.12
C ASP A 376 11.90 -5.50 -24.63
N PHE A 377 11.30 -4.69 -23.77
CA PHE A 377 11.29 -4.87 -22.32
C PHE A 377 10.58 -6.15 -21.84
N SER A 378 9.80 -6.79 -22.72
CA SER A 378 9.19 -8.09 -22.41
C SER A 378 10.23 -9.21 -22.26
N LYS A 379 11.43 -8.99 -22.78
CA LYS A 379 12.58 -9.92 -22.72
C LYS A 379 13.68 -9.47 -21.79
N ASP A 380 13.66 -8.22 -21.34
CA ASP A 380 14.73 -7.65 -20.52
C ASP A 380 14.28 -7.56 -19.07
N LEU A 381 14.75 -8.53 -18.30
CA LEU A 381 14.52 -8.61 -16.85
C LEU A 381 15.48 -7.68 -16.07
N ASP A 382 16.28 -6.87 -16.78
CA ASP A 382 17.13 -5.86 -16.18
C ASP A 382 16.32 -4.63 -15.78
N ASP A 383 15.94 -4.59 -14.52
CA ASP A 383 15.29 -3.46 -13.88
C ASP A 383 16.21 -2.76 -12.86
N SER A 384 17.46 -2.51 -13.26
CA SER A 384 18.48 -1.86 -12.40
C SER A 384 18.03 -0.51 -11.85
N TYR A 385 17.16 0.24 -12.55
CA TYR A 385 16.52 1.45 -12.05
C TYR A 385 15.70 1.19 -10.77
N ARG A 386 15.03 0.02 -10.64
CA ARG A 386 14.30 -0.40 -9.44
C ARG A 386 15.26 -0.71 -8.30
N SER A 387 16.39 -1.35 -8.59
CA SER A 387 17.46 -1.56 -7.62
C SER A 387 17.97 -0.22 -7.05
N LYS A 388 18.11 0.78 -7.91
CA LYS A 388 18.47 2.15 -7.48
C LYS A 388 17.39 2.79 -6.60
N PHE A 389 16.11 2.65 -6.98
CA PHE A 389 14.99 3.12 -6.18
C PHE A 389 15.00 2.50 -4.77
N ILE A 390 15.14 1.17 -4.68
CA ILE A 390 15.22 0.44 -3.42
C ILE A 390 16.38 0.95 -2.56
N ARG A 391 17.57 1.10 -3.16
CA ARG A 391 18.74 1.61 -2.46
C ARG A 391 18.49 3.00 -1.87
N ASP A 392 17.99 3.93 -2.68
CA ASP A 392 17.86 5.33 -2.29
C ASP A 392 16.81 5.50 -1.17
N HIS A 393 15.70 4.73 -1.21
CA HIS A 393 14.71 4.71 -0.14
C HIS A 393 15.23 4.03 1.14
N LEU A 394 15.98 2.93 1.02
CA LEU A 394 16.60 2.27 2.18
C LEU A 394 17.67 3.14 2.84
N LEU A 395 18.39 3.98 2.10
CA LEU A 395 19.28 5.00 2.68
C LEU A 395 18.50 6.00 3.52
N SER A 396 17.33 6.43 3.06
CA SER A 396 16.43 7.31 3.82
C SER A 396 15.87 6.65 5.08
N VAL A 397 15.48 5.38 5.01
CA VAL A 397 15.07 4.58 6.19
C VAL A 397 16.23 4.45 7.18
N HIS A 398 17.41 4.07 6.71
CA HIS A 398 18.60 3.91 7.56
C HIS A 398 18.97 5.24 8.27
N LYS A 399 18.87 6.36 7.55
CA LYS A 399 19.08 7.69 8.13
C LYS A 399 18.07 7.99 9.25
N ALA A 400 16.78 7.71 9.04
CA ALA A 400 15.75 7.91 10.05
C ALA A 400 15.99 7.03 11.30
N ILE A 401 16.44 5.76 11.12
CA ILE A 401 16.82 4.88 12.22
C ILE A 401 17.97 5.49 13.04
N ASN A 402 19.01 6.02 12.37
CA ASN A 402 20.15 6.67 13.06
C ASN A 402 19.75 7.97 13.79
N GLU A 403 18.64 8.59 13.41
CA GLU A 403 18.04 9.74 14.10
C GLU A 403 17.04 9.32 15.21
N GLY A 404 17.03 8.02 15.55
CA GLY A 404 16.28 7.46 16.68
C GLY A 404 14.84 7.10 16.39
N VAL A 405 14.43 6.93 15.13
CA VAL A 405 13.10 6.40 14.79
C VAL A 405 13.13 4.89 14.90
N ASP A 406 12.20 4.31 15.67
CA ASP A 406 12.09 2.85 15.86
C ASP A 406 11.44 2.18 14.65
N ILE A 407 12.21 1.96 13.59
CA ILE A 407 11.77 1.26 12.38
C ILE A 407 12.30 -0.17 12.43
N ARG A 408 11.38 -1.16 12.40
CA ARG A 408 11.71 -2.56 12.61
C ARG A 408 11.56 -3.46 11.39
N GLY A 409 11.11 -2.93 10.25
CA GLY A 409 10.97 -3.71 9.03
C GLY A 409 10.70 -2.89 7.77
N TYR A 410 10.97 -3.51 6.64
CA TYR A 410 10.72 -2.94 5.31
C TYR A 410 10.18 -4.01 4.38
N PHE A 411 9.02 -3.73 3.76
CA PHE A 411 8.33 -4.61 2.82
C PHE A 411 8.26 -3.92 1.46
N TYR A 412 8.90 -4.52 0.46
CA TYR A 412 8.83 -3.99 -0.89
C TYR A 412 7.46 -4.30 -1.52
N TRP A 413 6.84 -3.31 -2.14
CA TRP A 413 5.66 -3.49 -2.96
C TRP A 413 6.06 -3.58 -4.43
N SER A 414 5.95 -4.72 -5.08
CA SER A 414 5.31 -5.97 -4.69
C SER A 414 6.24 -7.16 -4.99
N LEU A 415 5.96 -8.34 -4.45
CA LEU A 415 6.67 -9.56 -4.84
C LEU A 415 6.49 -9.84 -6.34
N LEU A 416 5.24 -9.86 -6.80
CA LEU A 416 4.81 -10.20 -8.15
C LEU A 416 4.32 -8.96 -8.89
N ASP A 417 4.51 -8.89 -10.21
CA ASP A 417 3.70 -8.03 -11.05
C ASP A 417 2.24 -8.44 -10.90
N ASN A 418 1.32 -7.48 -10.75
CA ASN A 418 -0.05 -7.81 -10.38
C ASN A 418 -1.07 -6.77 -10.91
N PHE A 419 -2.33 -6.95 -10.56
CA PHE A 419 -3.43 -6.05 -10.91
C PHE A 419 -3.36 -4.75 -10.10
N GLU A 420 -3.21 -3.61 -10.79
CA GLU A 420 -3.09 -2.28 -10.15
C GLU A 420 -4.41 -1.50 -10.23
N TRP A 421 -5.45 -2.06 -9.64
CA TRP A 421 -6.76 -1.44 -9.43
C TRP A 421 -7.35 -0.81 -10.70
N ALA A 422 -7.70 0.49 -10.68
CA ALA A 422 -8.24 1.21 -11.83
C ALA A 422 -7.27 1.27 -13.03
N LEU A 423 -5.98 1.06 -12.82
CA LEU A 423 -4.96 1.05 -13.86
C LEU A 423 -4.79 -0.32 -14.56
N GLY A 424 -5.45 -1.37 -14.03
CA GLY A 424 -5.42 -2.70 -14.64
C GLY A 424 -4.08 -3.41 -14.50
N MET A 425 -3.69 -4.19 -15.52
CA MET A 425 -2.52 -5.07 -15.48
C MET A 425 -1.23 -4.43 -16.00
N LYS A 426 -1.29 -3.20 -16.54
CA LYS A 426 -0.12 -2.55 -17.17
C LYS A 426 1.00 -2.15 -16.19
N PRO A 427 0.69 -1.53 -15.02
CA PRO A 427 1.74 -1.13 -14.11
C PRO A 427 2.44 -2.34 -13.48
N ARG A 428 3.76 -2.38 -13.57
CA ARG A 428 4.60 -3.47 -13.08
C ARG A 428 5.37 -3.04 -11.84
N PHE A 429 4.92 -3.49 -10.66
CA PHE A 429 5.58 -3.21 -9.38
C PHE A 429 6.47 -4.37 -8.91
N GLY A 430 6.27 -5.56 -9.44
CA GLY A 430 6.88 -6.79 -8.94
C GLY A 430 8.41 -6.79 -9.02
N LEU A 431 9.03 -7.44 -8.02
CA LEU A 431 10.41 -7.92 -8.13
C LEU A 431 10.49 -9.14 -9.06
N VAL A 432 9.38 -9.84 -9.22
CA VAL A 432 9.21 -10.98 -10.10
C VAL A 432 8.27 -10.58 -11.23
N HIS A 433 8.73 -10.75 -12.46
CA HIS A 433 7.88 -10.64 -13.64
C HIS A 433 6.90 -11.80 -13.70
N VAL A 434 5.63 -11.52 -13.98
CA VAL A 434 4.61 -12.53 -14.26
C VAL A 434 4.09 -12.32 -15.67
N ASP A 435 4.27 -13.34 -16.51
CA ASP A 435 3.65 -13.37 -17.83
C ASP A 435 2.14 -13.63 -17.67
N HIS A 436 1.30 -12.72 -18.15
CA HIS A 436 -0.15 -12.79 -17.93
C HIS A 436 -0.88 -13.88 -18.73
N ASN A 437 -0.21 -14.53 -19.70
CA ASN A 437 -0.80 -15.60 -20.49
C ASN A 437 -0.43 -16.97 -19.92
N SER A 438 0.85 -17.16 -19.61
CA SER A 438 1.38 -18.44 -19.11
C SER A 438 1.46 -18.51 -17.58
N PHE A 439 1.35 -17.37 -16.89
CA PHE A 439 1.60 -17.21 -15.45
C PHE A 439 3.01 -17.59 -15.01
N THR A 440 3.95 -17.67 -15.93
CA THR A 440 5.36 -17.95 -15.63
C THR A 440 5.95 -16.83 -14.77
N ARG A 441 6.64 -17.21 -13.68
CA ARG A 441 7.34 -16.32 -12.77
C ARG A 441 8.80 -16.21 -13.15
N THR A 442 9.29 -14.99 -13.35
CA THR A 442 10.72 -14.76 -13.67
C THR A 442 11.28 -13.67 -12.77
N PRO A 443 12.20 -14.00 -11.85
CA PRO A 443 12.88 -13.01 -11.01
C PRO A 443 13.63 -11.97 -11.85
N LYS A 444 13.46 -10.68 -11.49
CA LYS A 444 14.15 -9.56 -12.14
C LYS A 444 15.50 -9.26 -11.48
N THR A 445 16.32 -8.40 -12.07
CA THR A 445 17.59 -7.95 -11.49
C THR A 445 17.39 -7.37 -10.08
N SER A 446 16.33 -6.59 -9.86
CA SER A 446 16.00 -6.02 -8.57
C SER A 446 15.66 -7.06 -7.49
N TYR A 447 15.12 -8.22 -7.87
CA TYR A 447 14.89 -9.34 -6.97
C TYR A 447 16.20 -9.85 -6.38
N HIS A 448 17.19 -10.10 -7.21
CA HIS A 448 18.51 -10.56 -6.75
C HIS A 448 19.23 -9.51 -5.90
N TYR A 449 19.08 -8.24 -6.25
CA TYR A 449 19.62 -7.13 -5.48
C TYR A 449 18.99 -7.06 -4.08
N TYR A 450 17.66 -7.13 -3.99
CA TYR A 450 16.95 -7.11 -2.71
C TYR A 450 17.26 -8.35 -1.86
N ALA A 451 17.38 -9.53 -2.48
CA ALA A 451 17.80 -10.76 -1.81
C ALA A 451 19.16 -10.64 -1.12
N GLN A 452 20.11 -9.92 -1.75
CA GLN A 452 21.42 -9.66 -1.13
C GLN A 452 21.32 -8.71 0.06
N ILE A 453 20.45 -7.69 0.00
CA ILE A 453 20.20 -6.78 1.12
C ILE A 453 19.63 -7.55 2.31
N ALA A 454 18.60 -8.35 2.10
CA ALA A 454 17.96 -9.17 3.12
C ALA A 454 18.96 -10.16 3.76
N LYS A 455 19.70 -10.90 2.95
CA LYS A 455 20.75 -11.85 3.39
C LYS A 455 21.81 -11.18 4.26
N ASN A 456 22.23 -9.97 3.88
CA ASN A 456 23.30 -9.26 4.57
C ASN A 456 22.79 -8.44 5.76
N ASN A 457 21.47 -8.35 5.99
CA ASN A 457 20.85 -7.38 6.89
C ASN A 457 21.48 -5.99 6.70
N GLY A 458 21.61 -5.55 5.45
CA GLY A 458 22.31 -4.30 5.17
C GLY A 458 22.52 -3.97 3.72
N LEU A 459 22.86 -2.71 3.49
CA LEU A 459 22.99 -2.06 2.20
C LEU A 459 24.44 -1.70 1.90
N ARG A 460 24.96 -2.05 0.73
CA ARG A 460 26.30 -1.60 0.29
C ARG A 460 26.23 -0.16 -0.24
N GLN A 461 27.12 0.70 0.24
CA GLN A 461 27.14 2.13 -0.14
C GLN A 461 27.52 2.40 -1.60
N LYS A 462 28.26 1.52 -2.24
CA LYS A 462 28.92 1.75 -3.55
C LYS A 462 28.62 0.70 -4.62
N SER A 463 27.48 0.09 -4.69
CA SER A 463 27.22 -0.83 -5.80
C SER A 463 25.84 -0.62 -6.41
N ILE A 464 25.78 0.21 -7.42
CA ILE A 464 25.00 0.00 -8.66
C ILE A 464 25.76 0.69 -9.78
#